data_9b054ddf44bbd87382a2746c1284ce7f
#
_entry.id   9b054ddf44bbd87382a2746c1284ce7f
#
_cell.length_a   1.000
_cell.length_b   1.000
_cell.length_c   1.000
_cell.angle_alpha   90.00
_cell.angle_beta   90.00
_cell.angle_gamma   90.00
#
_symmetry.space_group_name_H-M   'P 1'
#
loop_
_entity.id
_entity.type
_entity.pdbx_description
1 polymer ?
#
loop_
_entity_poly.entity_id
_entity_poly.type
_entity_poly.pdbx_seq_one_letter_code
_entity_poly.pdbx_strand_id
1 'polypeptide(L)'
;MDNGGISRRQALAGGAWAGGAMLGSAAMATPPRTAMLAPRPPMGWNSWNSFATTITEAQARETAAIMARKLLPFGYDIFTVDIQWYEPDASSYTYNAAPVPAMDGYGRLIPAPNRFPSSADGSGFTKLAADVHALGMKFGIHLMRGIPRLAVKRNLPILGTRYRAADIADTTSICPWNPDMYGVDMTRPGAQAYYDSVFALYAGWGVDFVKMDDMSRPYDAHAPEIEAAHKAIGATGRPIILSLSPGETPVIRGPHVRRHAQMWRISDDFWDEWAMLEAQFTRLENWTPHRGPGAWPDADMLPLGRLALGKRDTKFTPDEQRTLMTLWSIARSPLIMGGDLRYLDAATLALLTNRAVLAVNQASTDNQPHFVADGTRIWSAKPEGAPSDRYLALFNTTDKPLEVGIALSQLGLSRDVEAIDLWEGKSLGRATRRFARTLPPHGSGLYRLRA
;
A
#
# COMPACT_ATOMS: atom_id res chain seq x y z
N MET A 1 104.07 29.30 -14.12
CA MET A 1 103.62 30.57 -14.67
C MET A 1 102.15 30.53 -14.48
N ASP A 2 101.85 31.12 -13.43
CA ASP A 2 101.16 32.40 -13.14
C ASP A 2 99.65 32.29 -13.21
N ASN A 3 99.09 32.33 -12.04
CA ASN A 3 98.39 33.42 -11.39
C ASN A 3 97.05 33.73 -12.00
N GLY A 4 96.10 33.85 -11.27
CA GLY A 4 95.53 34.44 -10.10
C GLY A 4 94.07 34.30 -10.20
N GLY A 5 93.35 34.33 -9.22
CA GLY A 5 93.26 35.06 -7.98
C GLY A 5 91.85 35.41 -7.70
N ILE A 6 91.37 34.93 -6.54
CA ILE A 6 90.51 35.64 -5.56
C ILE A 6 89.24 36.35 -6.05
N SER A 7 88.01 36.02 -5.52
CA SER A 7 87.45 36.68 -4.38
C SER A 7 85.98 36.30 -4.11
N ARG A 8 85.74 35.77 -2.98
CA ARG A 8 84.83 36.11 -1.86
C ARG A 8 83.35 36.45 -2.14
N ARG A 9 82.57 35.70 -1.46
CA ARG A 9 81.39 36.07 -0.67
C ARG A 9 80.07 36.29 -1.41
N GLN A 10 79.15 35.37 -1.15
CA GLN A 10 77.88 35.63 -0.40
C GLN A 10 77.11 34.41 -0.36
N ALA A 11 76.94 33.90 0.76
CA ALA A 11 75.83 33.98 1.72
C ALA A 11 74.75 32.98 1.44
N LEU A 12 74.77 32.01 2.33
CA LEU A 12 73.67 31.04 2.67
C LEU A 12 72.30 31.71 2.67
N ALA A 13 71.34 31.08 1.98
CA ALA A 13 69.95 31.06 2.38
C ALA A 13 69.42 29.62 2.13
N GLY A 14 69.38 28.87 3.20
CA GLY A 14 68.70 27.57 3.23
C GLY A 14 67.23 27.74 3.14
N GLY A 15 66.64 27.26 2.07
CA GLY A 15 65.16 27.16 1.93
C GLY A 15 64.78 25.70 2.21
N ALA A 16 64.31 25.46 3.45
CA ALA A 16 63.68 24.19 3.79
C ALA A 16 62.32 24.15 3.12
N TRP A 17 62.13 23.28 2.15
CA TRP A 17 60.83 22.95 1.62
C TRP A 17 60.15 22.02 2.62
N ALA A 18 59.28 22.60 3.51
CA ALA A 18 58.30 21.82 4.27
C ALA A 18 57.17 21.40 3.34
N GLY A 19 57.21 20.18 2.88
CA GLY A 19 56.08 19.55 2.18
C GLY A 19 54.93 19.40 3.15
N GLY A 20 54.01 20.37 3.20
CA GLY A 20 52.73 20.25 3.87
C GLY A 20 51.85 19.29 3.12
N ALA A 21 51.78 18.04 3.57
CA ALA A 21 50.72 17.11 3.17
C ALA A 21 49.39 17.69 3.68
N MET A 22 48.64 18.36 2.81
CA MET A 22 47.21 18.61 3.05
C MET A 22 46.50 17.29 3.05
N LEU A 23 46.27 16.71 4.23
CA LEU A 23 45.27 15.72 4.45
C LEU A 23 43.91 16.38 4.18
N GLY A 24 43.47 16.33 2.93
CA GLY A 24 42.11 16.62 2.55
C GLY A 24 41.19 15.68 3.32
N SER A 25 40.52 16.18 4.36
CA SER A 25 39.40 15.48 4.98
C SER A 25 38.37 15.25 3.88
N ALA A 26 38.35 14.03 3.31
CA ALA A 26 37.24 13.58 2.51
C ALA A 26 36.01 13.65 3.43
N ALA A 27 35.18 14.67 3.25
CA ALA A 27 33.88 14.71 3.86
C ALA A 27 33.18 13.42 3.42
N MET A 28 33.00 12.49 4.35
CA MET A 28 32.15 11.30 4.12
C MET A 28 30.79 11.85 3.74
N ALA A 29 30.45 11.70 2.46
CA ALA A 29 29.12 12.01 1.99
C ALA A 29 28.14 11.19 2.85
N THR A 30 27.31 11.88 3.62
CA THR A 30 26.22 11.26 4.36
C THR A 30 25.44 10.42 3.36
N PRO A 31 25.24 9.11 3.58
CA PRO A 31 24.50 8.29 2.63
C PRO A 31 23.13 8.97 2.42
N PRO A 32 22.62 9.04 1.20
CA PRO A 32 21.34 9.66 0.92
C PRO A 32 20.32 9.01 1.85
N ARG A 33 19.59 9.82 2.65
CA ARG A 33 18.50 9.33 3.49
C ARG A 33 17.58 8.56 2.54
N THR A 34 17.49 7.26 2.71
CA THR A 34 16.53 6.44 1.96
C THR A 34 15.18 7.12 2.06
N ALA A 35 14.61 7.48 0.92
CA ALA A 35 13.32 8.13 0.89
C ALA A 35 12.30 7.25 1.61
N MET A 36 11.50 7.85 2.49
CA MET A 36 10.46 7.13 3.22
C MET A 36 9.51 6.44 2.23
N LEU A 37 9.31 5.14 2.40
CA LEU A 37 8.32 4.38 1.63
C LEU A 37 6.90 4.82 2.04
N ALA A 38 6.02 4.98 1.06
CA ALA A 38 4.63 5.38 1.26
C ALA A 38 4.47 6.60 2.21
N PRO A 39 5.07 7.78 1.91
CA PRO A 39 4.93 8.97 2.75
C PRO A 39 3.48 9.48 2.82
N ARG A 40 2.65 9.08 1.86
CA ARG A 40 1.20 9.31 1.78
C ARG A 40 0.48 7.98 1.64
N PRO A 41 -0.83 7.91 1.93
CA PRO A 41 -1.60 6.67 1.73
C PRO A 41 -1.41 6.16 0.29
N PRO A 42 -1.05 4.87 0.10
CA PRO A 42 -0.95 4.28 -1.24
C PRO A 42 -2.25 4.41 -2.03
N MET A 43 -2.13 4.68 -3.32
CA MET A 43 -3.26 4.72 -4.26
C MET A 43 -2.94 3.83 -5.46
N GLY A 44 -3.91 3.02 -5.88
CA GLY A 44 -3.65 2.09 -6.96
C GLY A 44 -4.86 1.28 -7.41
N TRP A 45 -4.57 0.19 -8.08
CA TRP A 45 -5.53 -0.81 -8.51
C TRP A 45 -5.01 -2.21 -8.19
N ASN A 46 -5.96 -3.11 -7.88
CA ASN A 46 -5.67 -4.52 -7.61
C ASN A 46 -6.69 -5.40 -8.32
N SER A 47 -6.25 -6.53 -8.87
CA SER A 47 -7.06 -7.36 -9.75
C SER A 47 -8.11 -8.25 -9.04
N TRP A 48 -8.07 -8.40 -7.71
CA TRP A 48 -8.88 -9.41 -7.02
C TRP A 48 -10.39 -9.26 -7.23
N ASN A 49 -10.97 -8.10 -6.94
CA ASN A 49 -12.42 -7.92 -7.01
C ASN A 49 -12.99 -8.05 -8.42
N SER A 50 -12.15 -7.77 -9.44
CA SER A 50 -12.56 -7.82 -10.86
C SER A 50 -12.24 -9.14 -11.54
N PHE A 51 -11.10 -9.77 -11.24
CA PHE A 51 -10.62 -10.96 -11.94
C PHE A 51 -10.50 -12.20 -11.06
N ALA A 52 -10.70 -12.09 -9.74
CA ALA A 52 -10.44 -13.18 -8.82
C ALA A 52 -9.04 -13.78 -9.06
N THR A 53 -8.93 -15.11 -9.16
CA THR A 53 -7.68 -15.81 -9.44
C THR A 53 -7.26 -15.78 -10.93
N THR A 54 -8.11 -15.25 -11.84
CA THR A 54 -8.05 -15.58 -13.28
C THR A 54 -7.30 -14.58 -14.17
N ILE A 55 -6.79 -13.49 -13.61
CA ILE A 55 -6.14 -12.45 -14.43
C ILE A 55 -5.03 -13.02 -15.33
N THR A 56 -5.02 -12.61 -16.59
CA THR A 56 -4.01 -12.96 -17.58
C THR A 56 -3.11 -11.76 -17.90
N GLU A 57 -1.97 -12.02 -18.54
CA GLU A 57 -1.06 -10.97 -18.97
C GLU A 57 -1.72 -9.95 -19.92
N ALA A 58 -2.53 -10.43 -20.87
CA ALA A 58 -3.25 -9.55 -21.80
C ALA A 58 -4.20 -8.59 -21.05
N GLN A 59 -4.97 -9.12 -20.09
CA GLN A 59 -5.87 -8.32 -19.27
C GLN A 59 -5.10 -7.35 -18.36
N ALA A 60 -3.96 -7.78 -17.80
CA ALA A 60 -3.11 -6.91 -16.99
C ALA A 60 -2.58 -5.73 -17.80
N ARG A 61 -2.06 -5.95 -19.02
CA ARG A 61 -1.55 -4.92 -19.92
C ARG A 61 -2.65 -3.94 -20.34
N GLU A 62 -3.83 -4.45 -20.73
CA GLU A 62 -4.98 -3.63 -21.10
C GLU A 62 -5.42 -2.73 -19.92
N THR A 63 -5.57 -3.32 -18.73
CA THR A 63 -5.99 -2.60 -17.53
C THR A 63 -4.95 -1.56 -17.09
N ALA A 64 -3.66 -1.89 -17.14
CA ALA A 64 -2.57 -0.94 -16.86
C ALA A 64 -2.59 0.27 -17.80
N ALA A 65 -2.82 0.04 -19.11
CA ALA A 65 -2.92 1.13 -20.08
C ALA A 65 -4.14 2.05 -19.82
N ILE A 66 -5.26 1.50 -19.33
CA ILE A 66 -6.44 2.29 -18.93
C ILE A 66 -6.15 3.08 -17.67
N MET A 67 -5.56 2.44 -16.65
CA MET A 67 -5.19 3.07 -15.41
C MET A 67 -4.24 4.26 -15.63
N ALA A 68 -3.22 4.08 -16.45
CA ALA A 68 -2.27 5.14 -16.79
C ALA A 68 -2.96 6.38 -17.41
N ARG A 69 -3.95 6.18 -18.27
CA ARG A 69 -4.68 7.30 -18.89
C ARG A 69 -5.69 7.95 -17.96
N LYS A 70 -6.42 7.18 -17.16
CA LYS A 70 -7.60 7.67 -16.41
C LYS A 70 -7.34 7.97 -14.94
N LEU A 71 -6.44 7.24 -14.28
CA LEU A 71 -6.25 7.31 -12.84
C LEU A 71 -4.87 7.83 -12.41
N LEU A 72 -3.81 7.51 -13.14
CA LEU A 72 -2.45 7.97 -12.83
C LEU A 72 -2.33 9.50 -12.70
N PRO A 73 -3.01 10.35 -13.53
CA PRO A 73 -2.99 11.82 -13.38
C PRO A 73 -3.59 12.32 -12.05
N PHE A 74 -4.22 11.44 -11.28
CA PHE A 74 -4.83 11.69 -9.98
C PHE A 74 -4.08 11.03 -8.83
N GLY A 75 -2.93 10.37 -9.12
CA GLY A 75 -2.04 9.80 -8.10
C GLY A 75 -2.21 8.30 -7.84
N TYR A 76 -3.06 7.60 -8.58
CA TYR A 76 -3.13 6.14 -8.53
C TYR A 76 -1.95 5.56 -9.31
N ASP A 77 -0.88 5.19 -8.62
CA ASP A 77 0.39 4.80 -9.24
C ASP A 77 0.81 3.34 -8.99
N ILE A 78 0.04 2.56 -8.22
CA ILE A 78 0.35 1.15 -7.92
C ILE A 78 -0.59 0.23 -8.71
N PHE A 79 -0.04 -0.55 -9.63
CA PHE A 79 -0.76 -1.57 -10.40
C PHE A 79 -0.42 -2.95 -9.88
N THR A 80 -1.41 -3.69 -9.31
CA THR A 80 -1.16 -4.96 -8.61
C THR A 80 -1.87 -6.14 -9.27
N VAL A 81 -1.10 -7.17 -9.61
CA VAL A 81 -1.59 -8.50 -10.01
C VAL A 81 -1.75 -9.34 -8.74
N ASP A 82 -3.00 -9.67 -8.40
CA ASP A 82 -3.34 -10.43 -7.20
C ASP A 82 -3.23 -11.95 -7.41
N ILE A 83 -3.54 -12.73 -6.38
CA ILE A 83 -3.61 -14.21 -6.41
C ILE A 83 -4.55 -14.68 -7.53
N GLN A 84 -4.35 -15.80 -8.25
CA GLN A 84 -3.21 -16.73 -8.19
C GLN A 84 -2.40 -16.69 -9.49
N TRP A 85 -1.59 -15.69 -9.71
CA TRP A 85 -0.79 -15.54 -10.94
C TRP A 85 0.13 -16.74 -11.22
N TYR A 86 0.44 -17.54 -10.22
CA TYR A 86 1.29 -18.73 -10.29
C TYR A 86 0.54 -20.06 -10.53
N GLU A 87 -0.81 -20.06 -10.49
CA GLU A 87 -1.62 -21.27 -10.68
C GLU A 87 -2.06 -21.38 -12.15
N PRO A 88 -1.60 -22.41 -12.91
CA PRO A 88 -1.98 -22.58 -14.31
C PRO A 88 -3.47 -22.74 -14.55
N ASP A 89 -4.17 -23.43 -13.64
CA ASP A 89 -5.57 -23.82 -13.75
C ASP A 89 -6.52 -22.97 -12.91
N ALA A 90 -6.08 -21.75 -12.51
CA ALA A 90 -6.92 -20.83 -11.76
C ALA A 90 -8.16 -20.41 -12.57
N SER A 91 -9.36 -20.51 -11.97
CA SER A 91 -10.62 -20.39 -12.72
C SER A 91 -11.71 -19.51 -12.09
N SER A 92 -11.60 -19.15 -10.78
CA SER A 92 -12.69 -18.44 -10.09
C SER A 92 -12.22 -17.78 -8.77
N TYR A 93 -13.14 -17.47 -7.86
CA TYR A 93 -12.88 -17.08 -6.47
C TYR A 93 -12.54 -18.27 -5.55
N THR A 94 -12.64 -19.49 -6.03
CA THR A 94 -12.28 -20.70 -5.28
C THR A 94 -10.89 -21.18 -5.71
N TYR A 95 -10.19 -21.81 -4.80
CA TYR A 95 -8.86 -22.38 -5.02
C TYR A 95 -8.93 -23.85 -5.35
N ASN A 96 -7.98 -24.34 -6.15
CA ASN A 96 -7.85 -25.76 -6.43
C ASN A 96 -7.49 -26.50 -5.14
N ALA A 97 -8.20 -27.60 -4.85
CA ALA A 97 -7.93 -28.39 -3.64
C ALA A 97 -6.56 -29.09 -3.66
N ALA A 98 -6.03 -29.34 -4.85
CA ALA A 98 -4.71 -29.93 -5.09
C ALA A 98 -3.91 -29.06 -6.08
N PRO A 99 -3.46 -27.86 -5.65
CA PRO A 99 -2.81 -26.91 -6.53
C PRO A 99 -1.44 -27.43 -7.02
N VAL A 100 -1.12 -27.10 -8.26
CA VAL A 100 0.20 -27.35 -8.86
C VAL A 100 0.79 -26.01 -9.31
N PRO A 101 1.21 -25.18 -8.35
CA PRO A 101 1.71 -23.84 -8.67
C PRO A 101 2.96 -23.91 -9.52
N ALA A 102 3.09 -22.98 -10.46
CA ALA A 102 4.33 -22.74 -11.17
C ALA A 102 5.38 -22.24 -10.17
N MET A 103 6.52 -22.94 -10.10
CA MET A 103 7.63 -22.58 -9.21
C MET A 103 8.95 -22.99 -9.83
N ASP A 104 10.02 -22.33 -9.40
CA ASP A 104 11.38 -22.68 -9.83
C ASP A 104 11.98 -23.87 -9.06
N GLY A 105 13.24 -24.19 -9.36
CA GLY A 105 13.95 -25.31 -8.71
C GLY A 105 14.26 -25.10 -7.21
N TYR A 106 13.93 -23.93 -6.66
CA TYR A 106 14.12 -23.58 -5.25
C TYR A 106 12.78 -23.39 -4.51
N GLY A 107 11.65 -23.76 -5.15
CA GLY A 107 10.33 -23.66 -4.57
C GLY A 107 9.80 -22.22 -4.47
N ARG A 108 10.36 -21.27 -5.24
CA ARG A 108 9.85 -19.90 -5.31
C ARG A 108 8.82 -19.82 -6.42
N LEU A 109 7.69 -19.16 -6.12
CA LEU A 109 6.60 -19.01 -7.09
C LEU A 109 7.05 -18.18 -8.29
N ILE A 110 6.67 -18.64 -9.49
CA ILE A 110 6.90 -17.94 -10.77
C ILE A 110 5.57 -17.80 -11.52
N PRO A 111 5.41 -16.82 -12.42
CA PRO A 111 4.18 -16.66 -13.18
C PRO A 111 3.90 -17.90 -14.03
N ALA A 112 2.62 -18.35 -14.05
CA ALA A 112 2.19 -19.47 -14.86
C ALA A 112 2.29 -19.11 -16.36
N PRO A 113 3.15 -19.78 -17.17
CA PRO A 113 3.44 -19.33 -18.53
C PRO A 113 2.24 -19.37 -19.50
N ASN A 114 1.26 -20.23 -19.24
CA ASN A 114 0.02 -20.28 -20.02
C ASN A 114 -0.86 -19.05 -19.81
N ARG A 115 -0.70 -18.34 -18.70
CA ARG A 115 -1.45 -17.13 -18.35
C ARG A 115 -0.61 -15.86 -18.53
N PHE A 116 0.69 -15.97 -18.31
CA PHE A 116 1.69 -14.91 -18.47
C PHE A 116 2.77 -15.35 -19.45
N PRO A 117 2.47 -15.39 -20.75
CA PRO A 117 3.35 -15.98 -21.76
C PRO A 117 4.72 -15.29 -21.89
N SER A 118 4.83 -14.02 -21.52
CA SER A 118 6.12 -13.34 -21.52
C SER A 118 7.12 -13.88 -20.50
N SER A 119 6.65 -14.67 -19.52
CA SER A 119 7.48 -15.31 -18.49
C SER A 119 8.03 -16.67 -18.92
N ALA A 120 7.64 -17.20 -20.08
CA ALA A 120 8.00 -18.56 -20.54
C ALA A 120 9.50 -18.77 -20.74
N ASP A 121 10.28 -17.70 -20.90
CA ASP A 121 11.74 -17.73 -21.00
C ASP A 121 12.46 -17.71 -19.64
N GLY A 122 11.71 -17.81 -18.52
CA GLY A 122 12.25 -17.76 -17.17
C GLY A 122 12.46 -16.35 -16.62
N SER A 123 12.11 -15.30 -17.37
CA SER A 123 12.26 -13.90 -16.92
C SER A 123 11.25 -13.46 -15.84
N GLY A 124 10.31 -14.33 -15.47
CA GLY A 124 9.28 -14.01 -14.51
C GLY A 124 8.41 -12.82 -14.95
N PHE A 125 8.17 -11.87 -14.05
CA PHE A 125 7.41 -10.67 -14.38
C PHE A 125 8.25 -9.52 -14.97
N THR A 126 9.53 -9.71 -15.27
CA THR A 126 10.42 -8.61 -15.70
C THR A 126 9.85 -7.80 -16.86
N LYS A 127 9.28 -8.47 -17.87
CA LYS A 127 8.71 -7.79 -19.04
C LYS A 127 7.40 -7.04 -18.72
N LEU A 128 6.51 -7.66 -17.96
CA LEU A 128 5.26 -7.00 -17.55
C LEU A 128 5.54 -5.82 -16.61
N ALA A 129 6.46 -5.98 -15.66
CA ALA A 129 6.89 -4.89 -14.78
C ALA A 129 7.49 -3.73 -15.57
N ALA A 130 8.36 -4.02 -16.55
CA ALA A 130 8.93 -2.98 -17.41
C ALA A 130 7.86 -2.21 -18.21
N ASP A 131 6.82 -2.87 -18.71
CA ASP A 131 5.72 -2.20 -19.40
C ASP A 131 4.90 -1.32 -18.45
N VAL A 132 4.63 -1.77 -17.21
CA VAL A 132 3.95 -0.97 -16.21
C VAL A 132 4.80 0.25 -15.79
N HIS A 133 6.11 0.07 -15.64
CA HIS A 133 7.04 1.17 -15.37
C HIS A 133 7.11 2.17 -16.54
N ALA A 134 7.09 1.70 -17.78
CA ALA A 134 7.06 2.57 -18.97
C ALA A 134 5.81 3.45 -19.01
N LEU A 135 4.71 3.02 -18.39
CA LEU A 135 3.50 3.81 -18.22
C LEU A 135 3.58 4.79 -17.03
N GLY A 136 4.68 4.82 -16.26
CA GLY A 136 4.89 5.70 -15.11
C GLY A 136 4.33 5.17 -13.78
N MET A 137 4.02 3.89 -13.71
CA MET A 137 3.43 3.25 -12.52
C MET A 137 4.40 2.28 -11.84
N LYS A 138 4.10 1.94 -10.60
CA LYS A 138 4.76 0.89 -9.81
C LYS A 138 4.07 -0.44 -10.09
N PHE A 139 4.87 -1.52 -10.19
CA PHE A 139 4.35 -2.87 -10.38
C PHE A 139 4.25 -3.61 -9.04
N GLY A 140 3.08 -4.15 -8.74
CA GLY A 140 2.79 -4.91 -7.54
C GLY A 140 2.34 -6.34 -7.83
N ILE A 141 2.63 -7.23 -6.90
CA ILE A 141 2.15 -8.62 -6.90
C ILE A 141 1.60 -9.02 -5.55
N HIS A 142 0.80 -10.07 -5.56
CA HIS A 142 0.36 -10.79 -4.37
C HIS A 142 1.36 -11.90 -4.01
N LEU A 143 1.48 -12.19 -2.72
CA LEU A 143 2.24 -13.32 -2.20
C LEU A 143 1.48 -13.94 -1.01
N MET A 144 1.39 -15.27 -0.95
CA MET A 144 0.95 -15.98 0.25
C MET A 144 2.10 -16.07 1.26
N ARG A 145 1.79 -16.04 2.56
CA ARG A 145 2.73 -16.41 3.64
C ARG A 145 3.26 -17.82 3.44
N GLY A 146 4.53 -18.03 3.78
CA GLY A 146 5.10 -19.37 3.90
C GLY A 146 5.77 -19.90 2.64
N ILE A 147 5.81 -21.23 2.52
CA ILE A 147 6.49 -21.98 1.46
C ILE A 147 5.49 -22.93 0.76
N PRO A 148 5.53 -23.08 -0.59
CA PRO A 148 4.63 -23.96 -1.30
C PRO A 148 4.67 -25.40 -0.77
N ARG A 149 3.48 -25.99 -0.47
CA ARG A 149 3.38 -27.38 -0.04
C ARG A 149 4.00 -28.33 -1.04
N LEU A 150 3.91 -28.02 -2.34
CA LEU A 150 4.55 -28.79 -3.40
C LEU A 150 6.09 -28.73 -3.32
N ALA A 151 6.67 -27.59 -2.93
CA ALA A 151 8.12 -27.46 -2.70
C ALA A 151 8.57 -28.37 -1.53
N VAL A 152 7.79 -28.38 -0.45
CA VAL A 152 8.03 -29.26 0.72
C VAL A 152 7.89 -30.73 0.32
N LYS A 153 6.84 -31.11 -0.39
CA LYS A 153 6.62 -32.49 -0.89
C LYS A 153 7.79 -32.96 -1.78
N ARG A 154 8.32 -32.10 -2.63
CA ARG A 154 9.48 -32.38 -3.50
C ARG A 154 10.81 -32.22 -2.78
N ASN A 155 10.78 -31.70 -1.57
CA ASN A 155 11.93 -31.37 -0.74
C ASN A 155 12.99 -30.58 -1.50
N LEU A 156 12.58 -29.48 -2.14
CA LEU A 156 13.46 -28.64 -2.97
C LEU A 156 14.54 -27.95 -2.14
N PRO A 157 15.72 -27.65 -2.71
CA PRO A 157 16.78 -26.95 -2.00
C PRO A 157 16.42 -25.50 -1.72
N ILE A 158 16.91 -24.95 -0.61
CA ILE A 158 16.87 -23.52 -0.32
C ILE A 158 18.12 -22.87 -0.91
N LEU A 159 17.91 -21.87 -1.77
CA LEU A 159 18.98 -21.21 -2.53
C LEU A 159 20.10 -20.70 -1.61
N GLY A 160 21.34 -21.01 -1.96
CA GLY A 160 22.54 -20.55 -1.25
C GLY A 160 22.79 -21.21 0.10
N THR A 161 22.07 -22.31 0.42
CA THR A 161 22.22 -23.03 1.69
C THR A 161 22.37 -24.54 1.45
N ARG A 162 22.68 -25.28 2.53
CA ARG A 162 22.61 -26.75 2.55
C ARG A 162 21.22 -27.30 2.91
N TYR A 163 20.30 -26.41 3.30
CA TYR A 163 18.95 -26.77 3.78
C TYR A 163 17.97 -26.96 2.64
N ARG A 164 16.89 -27.63 2.94
CA ARG A 164 15.84 -27.98 2.00
C ARG A 164 14.46 -27.51 2.52
N ALA A 165 13.46 -27.51 1.67
CA ALA A 165 12.13 -27.03 1.99
C ALA A 165 11.50 -27.72 3.22
N ALA A 166 11.71 -29.04 3.38
CA ALA A 166 11.21 -29.78 4.54
C ALA A 166 11.92 -29.42 5.85
N ASP A 167 13.16 -28.89 5.81
CA ASP A 167 13.90 -28.52 7.02
C ASP A 167 13.35 -27.24 7.67
N ILE A 168 12.70 -26.38 6.89
CA ILE A 168 12.20 -25.07 7.34
C ILE A 168 10.69 -24.94 7.41
N ALA A 169 9.95 -25.88 6.80
CA ALA A 169 8.49 -25.82 6.78
C ALA A 169 7.88 -26.16 8.14
N ASP A 170 6.92 -25.35 8.57
CA ASP A 170 5.95 -25.71 9.60
C ASP A 170 4.68 -26.24 8.95
N THR A 171 4.59 -27.57 8.85
CA THR A 171 3.46 -28.24 8.21
C THR A 171 2.16 -28.18 9.03
N THR A 172 2.21 -27.71 10.27
CA THR A 172 1.04 -27.48 11.13
C THR A 172 0.47 -26.06 10.97
N SER A 173 1.27 -25.13 10.49
CA SER A 173 0.87 -23.76 10.17
C SER A 173 0.33 -23.71 8.74
N ILE A 174 -0.99 -23.79 8.62
CA ILE A 174 -1.71 -23.81 7.35
C ILE A 174 -2.65 -22.62 7.23
N CYS A 175 -2.83 -22.11 6.02
CA CYS A 175 -3.89 -21.19 5.71
C CYS A 175 -5.23 -21.94 5.60
N PRO A 176 -6.29 -21.52 6.35
CA PRO A 176 -7.56 -22.30 6.37
C PRO A 176 -8.38 -22.15 5.08
N TRP A 177 -8.13 -21.11 4.29
CA TRP A 177 -8.88 -20.80 3.07
C TRP A 177 -8.09 -21.05 1.78
N ASN A 178 -6.77 -21.24 1.86
CA ASN A 178 -5.92 -21.47 0.69
C ASN A 178 -4.98 -22.66 0.93
N PRO A 179 -4.96 -23.69 0.05
CA PRO A 179 -4.18 -24.92 0.25
C PRO A 179 -2.75 -24.84 -0.30
N ASP A 180 -2.28 -23.68 -0.78
CA ASP A 180 -1.03 -23.58 -1.54
C ASP A 180 0.21 -23.74 -0.65
N MET A 181 0.15 -23.21 0.60
CA MET A 181 1.35 -22.99 1.42
C MET A 181 1.30 -23.71 2.77
N TYR A 182 2.48 -23.99 3.30
CA TYR A 182 2.75 -24.19 4.72
C TYR A 182 3.46 -22.96 5.28
N GLY A 183 3.36 -22.71 6.58
CA GLY A 183 4.19 -21.72 7.26
C GLY A 183 5.68 -22.06 7.20
N VAL A 184 6.52 -21.09 7.51
CA VAL A 184 7.96 -21.25 7.68
C VAL A 184 8.31 -21.10 9.15
N ASP A 185 8.93 -22.14 9.73
CA ASP A 185 9.46 -22.07 11.09
C ASP A 185 10.74 -21.18 11.09
N MET A 186 10.57 -19.92 11.47
CA MET A 186 11.64 -18.93 11.45
C MET A 186 12.76 -19.21 12.46
N THR A 187 12.60 -20.19 13.36
CA THR A 187 13.67 -20.64 14.25
C THR A 187 14.65 -21.60 13.56
N ARG A 188 14.27 -22.13 12.41
CA ARG A 188 15.09 -23.10 11.66
C ARG A 188 16.17 -22.42 10.84
N PRO A 189 17.41 -22.97 10.86
CA PRO A 189 18.45 -22.54 9.95
C PRO A 189 18.00 -22.67 8.48
N GLY A 190 18.19 -21.62 7.67
CA GLY A 190 17.76 -21.57 6.28
C GLY A 190 16.41 -20.89 6.05
N ALA A 191 15.57 -20.69 7.08
CA ALA A 191 14.28 -20.06 6.97
C ALA A 191 14.39 -18.60 6.45
N GLN A 192 15.27 -17.78 7.02
CA GLN A 192 15.49 -16.42 6.54
C GLN A 192 16.05 -16.41 5.11
N ALA A 193 16.96 -17.32 4.78
CA ALA A 193 17.54 -17.41 3.43
C ALA A 193 16.48 -17.74 2.38
N TYR A 194 15.42 -18.48 2.74
CA TYR A 194 14.29 -18.69 1.85
C TYR A 194 13.59 -17.37 1.52
N TYR A 195 13.18 -16.58 2.52
CA TYR A 195 12.54 -15.27 2.29
C TYR A 195 13.49 -14.31 1.56
N ASP A 196 14.78 -14.27 1.92
CA ASP A 196 15.77 -13.45 1.23
C ASP A 196 15.82 -13.79 -0.27
N SER A 197 15.77 -15.08 -0.60
CA SER A 197 15.81 -15.55 -2.00
C SER A 197 14.51 -15.20 -2.76
N VAL A 198 13.35 -15.28 -2.10
CA VAL A 198 12.03 -14.92 -2.68
C VAL A 198 12.00 -13.44 -3.02
N PHE A 199 12.33 -12.56 -2.07
CA PHE A 199 12.30 -11.13 -2.31
C PHE A 199 13.40 -10.65 -3.24
N ALA A 200 14.58 -11.29 -3.24
CA ALA A 200 15.62 -11.02 -4.24
C ALA A 200 15.13 -11.36 -5.67
N LEU A 201 14.41 -12.46 -5.86
CA LEU A 201 13.81 -12.83 -7.13
C LEU A 201 12.79 -11.76 -7.59
N TYR A 202 11.88 -11.34 -6.71
CA TYR A 202 10.85 -10.36 -7.04
C TYR A 202 11.42 -8.96 -7.25
N ALA A 203 12.43 -8.56 -6.49
CA ALA A 203 13.18 -7.34 -6.74
C ALA A 203 13.86 -7.37 -8.11
N GLY A 204 14.43 -8.51 -8.51
CA GLY A 204 15.01 -8.74 -9.84
C GLY A 204 14.00 -8.62 -10.97
N TRP A 205 12.72 -8.93 -10.75
CA TRP A 205 11.65 -8.70 -11.73
C TRP A 205 11.18 -7.26 -11.80
N GLY A 206 11.58 -6.40 -10.86
CA GLY A 206 11.15 -5.02 -10.82
C GLY A 206 9.87 -4.81 -10.00
N VAL A 207 9.55 -5.68 -9.06
CA VAL A 207 8.41 -5.51 -8.14
C VAL A 207 8.66 -4.35 -7.17
N ASP A 208 7.66 -3.46 -7.01
CA ASP A 208 7.69 -2.28 -6.13
C ASP A 208 6.70 -2.37 -4.97
N PHE A 209 5.74 -3.29 -5.06
CA PHE A 209 4.69 -3.46 -4.07
C PHE A 209 4.36 -4.95 -3.91
N VAL A 210 4.26 -5.42 -2.68
CA VAL A 210 3.85 -6.80 -2.37
C VAL A 210 2.68 -6.78 -1.39
N LYS A 211 1.53 -7.31 -1.82
CA LYS A 211 0.42 -7.68 -0.94
C LYS A 211 0.68 -9.08 -0.45
N MET A 212 1.01 -9.23 0.84
CA MET A 212 1.30 -10.53 1.45
C MET A 212 0.14 -11.01 2.31
N ASP A 213 -0.48 -12.10 1.90
CA ASP A 213 -1.68 -12.66 2.51
C ASP A 213 -1.39 -13.72 3.59
N ASP A 214 -2.41 -14.04 4.41
CA ASP A 214 -2.37 -14.95 5.56
C ASP A 214 -1.45 -14.47 6.68
N MET A 215 -1.37 -13.12 6.90
CA MET A 215 -0.44 -12.53 7.85
C MET A 215 -1.07 -12.13 9.18
N SER A 216 -2.38 -11.83 9.21
CA SER A 216 -2.99 -11.16 10.38
C SER A 216 -3.56 -12.09 11.44
N ARG A 217 -3.83 -13.37 11.13
CA ARG A 217 -4.41 -14.32 12.07
C ARG A 217 -3.84 -15.74 11.95
N PRO A 218 -3.32 -16.28 13.04
CA PRO A 218 -3.04 -15.64 14.33
C PRO A 218 -1.79 -14.78 14.26
N TYR A 219 -1.92 -13.45 14.50
CA TYR A 219 -0.86 -12.46 14.25
C TYR A 219 0.47 -12.81 14.92
N ASP A 220 0.44 -13.18 16.21
CA ASP A 220 1.65 -13.45 16.98
C ASP A 220 2.42 -14.69 16.48
N ALA A 221 1.71 -15.68 15.94
CA ALA A 221 2.34 -16.83 15.31
C ALA A 221 2.99 -16.46 13.97
N HIS A 222 2.43 -15.50 13.25
CA HIS A 222 2.93 -15.06 11.94
C HIS A 222 3.93 -13.88 12.05
N ALA A 223 4.05 -13.22 13.21
CA ALA A 223 4.95 -12.08 13.40
C ALA A 223 6.41 -12.37 13.00
N PRO A 224 7.01 -13.55 13.27
CA PRO A 224 8.36 -13.86 12.81
C PRO A 224 8.49 -13.89 11.27
N GLU A 225 7.45 -14.30 10.54
CA GLU A 225 7.44 -14.29 9.07
C GLU A 225 7.25 -12.86 8.52
N ILE A 226 6.49 -11.99 9.23
CA ILE A 226 6.39 -10.55 8.91
C ILE A 226 7.78 -9.89 9.04
N GLU A 227 8.48 -10.15 10.13
CA GLU A 227 9.84 -9.64 10.37
C GLU A 227 10.82 -10.14 9.30
N ALA A 228 10.72 -11.43 8.93
CA ALA A 228 11.55 -12.05 7.90
C ALA A 228 11.33 -11.41 6.52
N ALA A 229 10.07 -11.18 6.13
CA ALA A 229 9.73 -10.49 4.88
C ALA A 229 10.28 -9.05 4.86
N HIS A 230 10.09 -8.31 5.95
CA HIS A 230 10.63 -6.95 6.09
C HIS A 230 12.16 -6.92 5.94
N LYS A 231 12.86 -7.83 6.63
CA LYS A 231 14.31 -7.96 6.55
C LYS A 231 14.79 -8.34 5.15
N ALA A 232 14.09 -9.29 4.51
CA ALA A 232 14.40 -9.73 3.15
C ALA A 232 14.22 -8.58 2.14
N ILE A 233 13.14 -7.80 2.23
CA ILE A 233 12.94 -6.59 1.43
C ILE A 233 14.12 -5.62 1.61
N GLY A 234 14.49 -5.33 2.85
CA GLY A 234 15.63 -4.46 3.15
C GLY A 234 16.94 -4.93 2.52
N ALA A 235 17.19 -6.24 2.51
CA ALA A 235 18.37 -6.84 1.92
C ALA A 235 18.45 -6.71 0.39
N THR A 236 17.31 -6.54 -0.30
CA THR A 236 17.30 -6.36 -1.77
C THR A 236 17.83 -5.00 -2.22
N GLY A 237 17.80 -3.99 -1.34
CA GLY A 237 18.10 -2.60 -1.68
C GLY A 237 17.02 -1.92 -2.58
N ARG A 238 15.98 -2.66 -3.02
CA ARG A 238 14.87 -2.10 -3.79
C ARG A 238 13.79 -1.54 -2.86
N PRO A 239 13.21 -0.36 -3.15
CA PRO A 239 12.14 0.24 -2.34
C PRO A 239 10.80 -0.48 -2.60
N ILE A 240 10.57 -1.62 -1.95
CA ILE A 240 9.33 -2.40 -2.06
C ILE A 240 8.40 -2.05 -0.91
N ILE A 241 7.17 -1.62 -1.21
CA ILE A 241 6.11 -1.40 -0.22
C ILE A 241 5.54 -2.76 0.18
N LEU A 242 5.54 -3.06 1.47
CA LEU A 242 4.90 -4.26 2.03
C LEU A 242 3.51 -3.91 2.56
N SER A 243 2.52 -4.61 2.03
CA SER A 243 1.11 -4.59 2.45
C SER A 243 0.73 -5.95 3.03
N LEU A 244 0.21 -5.99 4.25
CA LEU A 244 -0.20 -7.23 4.92
C LEU A 244 -1.71 -7.41 4.85
N SER A 245 -2.16 -8.62 4.49
CA SER A 245 -3.58 -9.03 4.39
C SER A 245 -3.72 -10.54 4.62
N PRO A 246 -4.96 -11.10 4.54
CA PRO A 246 -6.19 -10.48 4.96
C PRO A 246 -6.33 -10.55 6.48
N GLY A 247 -7.52 -10.19 6.95
CA GLY A 247 -7.89 -10.35 8.33
C GLY A 247 -7.57 -9.14 9.17
N GLU A 248 -8.26 -9.07 10.26
CA GLU A 248 -8.19 -7.94 11.17
C GLU A 248 -6.89 -8.01 11.98
N THR A 249 -5.91 -7.19 11.63
CA THR A 249 -4.70 -7.02 12.44
C THR A 249 -5.12 -6.52 13.83
N PRO A 250 -4.71 -7.16 14.95
CA PRO A 250 -5.07 -6.68 16.27
C PRO A 250 -4.47 -5.29 16.56
N VAL A 251 -5.30 -4.34 16.99
CA VAL A 251 -4.88 -2.94 17.25
C VAL A 251 -3.71 -2.87 18.23
N ILE A 252 -3.70 -3.75 19.24
CA ILE A 252 -2.60 -3.83 20.22
C ILE A 252 -1.24 -4.13 19.56
N ARG A 253 -1.23 -4.71 18.35
CA ARG A 253 -0.02 -4.99 17.57
C ARG A 253 0.37 -3.83 16.63
N GLY A 254 -0.33 -2.71 16.69
CA GLY A 254 -0.02 -1.49 15.96
C GLY A 254 1.46 -1.06 16.02
N PRO A 255 2.11 -1.02 17.19
CA PRO A 255 3.54 -0.68 17.27
C PRO A 255 4.46 -1.66 16.52
N HIS A 256 4.10 -2.94 16.45
CA HIS A 256 4.86 -3.94 15.71
C HIS A 256 4.65 -3.82 14.20
N VAL A 257 3.39 -3.82 13.75
CA VAL A 257 3.10 -3.79 12.31
C VAL A 257 3.62 -2.52 11.63
N ARG A 258 3.56 -1.37 12.30
CA ARG A 258 4.11 -0.09 11.81
C ARG A 258 5.63 -0.11 11.55
N ARG A 259 6.37 -0.95 12.24
CA ARG A 259 7.82 -1.09 12.03
C ARG A 259 8.17 -1.96 10.85
N HIS A 260 7.28 -2.86 10.46
CA HIS A 260 7.59 -3.92 9.52
C HIS A 260 6.83 -3.83 8.19
N ALA A 261 5.73 -3.07 8.13
CA ALA A 261 4.95 -2.89 6.92
C ALA A 261 4.51 -1.44 6.72
N GLN A 262 4.30 -1.02 5.48
CA GLN A 262 3.82 0.32 5.13
C GLN A 262 2.30 0.39 5.09
N MET A 263 1.63 -0.75 4.92
CA MET A 263 0.18 -0.83 4.95
C MET A 263 -0.25 -2.20 5.49
N TRP A 264 -1.42 -2.28 6.13
CA TRP A 264 -1.94 -3.53 6.70
C TRP A 264 -3.44 -3.47 6.84
N ARG A 265 -4.09 -4.59 6.58
CA ARG A 265 -5.53 -4.74 6.67
C ARG A 265 -6.02 -4.66 8.11
N ILE A 266 -7.10 -3.90 8.29
CA ILE A 266 -7.78 -3.70 9.57
C ILE A 266 -9.12 -4.44 9.65
N SER A 267 -9.45 -5.19 8.63
CA SER A 267 -10.64 -6.04 8.53
C SER A 267 -10.35 -7.28 7.68
N ASP A 268 -11.24 -8.26 7.72
CA ASP A 268 -11.37 -9.27 6.67
C ASP A 268 -11.74 -8.61 5.34
N ASP A 269 -11.84 -9.41 4.28
CA ASP A 269 -12.17 -8.91 2.96
C ASP A 269 -13.45 -8.09 2.99
N PHE A 270 -13.32 -6.85 2.50
CA PHE A 270 -14.38 -5.88 2.43
C PHE A 270 -15.08 -5.95 1.07
N TRP A 271 -16.38 -6.13 1.11
CA TRP A 271 -17.23 -6.14 -0.07
C TRP A 271 -18.30 -5.05 -0.01
N ASP A 272 -18.99 -4.87 -1.12
CA ASP A 272 -20.01 -3.86 -1.34
C ASP A 272 -21.34 -4.18 -0.62
N GLU A 273 -21.27 -4.22 0.71
CA GLU A 273 -22.41 -4.42 1.63
C GLU A 273 -22.37 -3.35 2.72
N TRP A 274 -23.53 -2.70 2.98
CA TRP A 274 -23.59 -1.59 3.92
C TRP A 274 -23.06 -1.96 5.32
N ALA A 275 -23.46 -3.11 5.84
CA ALA A 275 -22.99 -3.56 7.16
C ALA A 275 -21.46 -3.65 7.27
N MET A 276 -20.78 -4.03 6.17
CA MET A 276 -19.33 -4.04 6.12
C MET A 276 -18.76 -2.62 6.11
N LEU A 277 -19.37 -1.69 5.37
CA LEU A 277 -18.97 -0.30 5.34
C LEU A 277 -19.18 0.39 6.71
N GLU A 278 -20.32 0.14 7.35
CA GLU A 278 -20.62 0.67 8.68
C GLU A 278 -19.58 0.19 9.71
N ALA A 279 -19.19 -1.07 9.67
CA ALA A 279 -18.18 -1.62 10.58
C ALA A 279 -16.80 -0.96 10.42
N GLN A 280 -16.47 -0.41 9.25
CA GLN A 280 -15.19 0.27 9.03
C GLN A 280 -15.06 1.59 9.79
N PHE A 281 -16.16 2.25 10.16
CA PHE A 281 -16.09 3.46 10.99
C PHE A 281 -15.33 3.17 12.29
N THR A 282 -15.79 2.19 13.06
CA THR A 282 -15.18 1.82 14.35
C THR A 282 -13.74 1.31 14.17
N ARG A 283 -13.47 0.54 13.12
CA ARG A 283 -12.11 0.05 12.83
C ARG A 283 -11.15 1.20 12.56
N LEU A 284 -11.51 2.13 11.68
CA LEU A 284 -10.69 3.30 11.34
C LEU A 284 -10.50 4.23 12.55
N GLU A 285 -11.52 4.39 13.41
CA GLU A 285 -11.42 5.11 14.68
C GLU A 285 -10.36 4.49 15.58
N ASN A 286 -10.41 3.18 15.80
CA ASN A 286 -9.47 2.43 16.65
C ASN A 286 -8.02 2.50 16.12
N TRP A 287 -7.84 2.55 14.80
CA TRP A 287 -6.53 2.59 14.18
C TRP A 287 -5.95 4.01 14.00
N THR A 288 -6.72 5.05 14.30
CA THR A 288 -6.28 6.45 14.21
C THR A 288 -4.92 6.73 14.90
N PRO A 289 -4.62 6.20 16.12
CA PRO A 289 -3.34 6.45 16.78
C PRO A 289 -2.12 5.82 16.09
N HIS A 290 -2.34 4.86 15.21
CA HIS A 290 -1.28 4.11 14.54
C HIS A 290 -1.03 4.56 13.10
N ARG A 291 -1.80 5.48 12.58
CA ARG A 291 -1.70 6.01 11.21
C ARG A 291 -0.68 7.15 11.11
N GLY A 292 0.08 7.17 10.03
CA GLY A 292 0.98 8.27 9.72
C GLY A 292 1.87 7.96 8.53
N PRO A 293 2.77 8.90 8.15
CA PRO A 293 3.68 8.67 7.04
C PRO A 293 4.44 7.35 7.16
N GLY A 294 4.40 6.54 6.09
CA GLY A 294 5.00 5.21 6.05
C GLY A 294 4.23 4.11 6.77
N ALA A 295 3.04 4.42 7.32
CA ALA A 295 2.27 3.48 8.15
C ALA A 295 0.76 3.73 7.99
N TRP A 296 0.08 2.90 7.18
CA TRP A 296 -1.29 3.13 6.76
C TRP A 296 -2.19 1.93 7.07
N PRO A 297 -3.10 2.08 8.07
CA PRO A 297 -4.20 1.15 8.27
C PRO A 297 -5.08 1.11 7.02
N ASP A 298 -5.28 -0.09 6.48
CA ASP A 298 -5.97 -0.33 5.22
C ASP A 298 -7.36 -0.90 5.47
N ALA A 299 -8.38 -0.12 5.16
CA ALA A 299 -9.77 -0.54 5.26
C ALA A 299 -10.23 -1.36 4.05
N ASP A 300 -9.28 -1.82 3.24
CA ASP A 300 -9.42 -2.62 2.04
C ASP A 300 -9.73 -1.85 0.75
N MET A 301 -9.76 -2.60 -0.34
CA MET A 301 -10.00 -2.10 -1.68
C MET A 301 -11.38 -1.46 -1.82
N LEU A 302 -11.51 -0.62 -2.84
CA LEU A 302 -12.76 0.04 -3.21
C LEU A 302 -13.56 -0.85 -4.18
N PRO A 303 -14.63 -1.55 -3.72
CA PRO A 303 -15.44 -2.42 -4.57
C PRO A 303 -16.46 -1.61 -5.37
N LEU A 304 -15.97 -0.73 -6.25
CA LEU A 304 -16.75 0.18 -7.08
C LEU A 304 -16.77 -0.30 -8.55
N GLY A 305 -17.77 0.16 -9.31
CA GLY A 305 -17.90 -0.18 -10.74
C GLY A 305 -18.19 -1.65 -10.98
N ARG A 306 -17.60 -2.22 -12.05
CA ARG A 306 -17.80 -3.62 -12.49
C ARG A 306 -16.94 -4.59 -11.68
N LEU A 307 -17.55 -5.61 -11.09
CA LEU A 307 -16.96 -6.59 -10.17
C LEU A 307 -17.25 -8.03 -10.59
N ALA A 308 -16.75 -8.97 -9.81
CA ALA A 308 -17.11 -10.39 -9.85
C ALA A 308 -16.96 -11.02 -11.25
N LEU A 309 -15.74 -10.98 -11.80
CA LEU A 309 -15.43 -11.48 -13.14
C LEU A 309 -16.26 -10.81 -14.24
N GLY A 310 -16.57 -9.53 -14.05
CA GLY A 310 -17.39 -8.75 -14.99
C GLY A 310 -18.89 -9.05 -14.92
N LYS A 311 -19.36 -9.82 -13.92
CA LYS A 311 -20.73 -10.33 -13.87
C LYS A 311 -21.74 -9.35 -13.28
N ARG A 312 -21.29 -8.40 -12.46
CA ARG A 312 -22.19 -7.43 -11.80
C ARG A 312 -21.49 -6.10 -11.54
N ASP A 313 -22.29 -5.06 -11.34
CA ASP A 313 -21.82 -3.80 -10.80
C ASP A 313 -21.81 -3.83 -9.25
N THR A 314 -21.20 -2.83 -8.65
CA THR A 314 -21.26 -2.63 -7.20
C THR A 314 -22.71 -2.58 -6.72
N LYS A 315 -22.98 -3.17 -5.55
CA LYS A 315 -24.29 -3.13 -4.90
C LYS A 315 -24.52 -1.82 -4.11
N PHE A 316 -23.44 -1.08 -3.83
CA PHE A 316 -23.55 0.18 -3.13
C PHE A 316 -24.41 1.18 -3.92
N THR A 317 -25.38 1.80 -3.23
CA THR A 317 -26.09 2.95 -3.75
C THR A 317 -25.15 4.12 -4.03
N PRO A 318 -25.55 5.12 -4.83
CA PRO A 318 -24.71 6.31 -5.06
C PRO A 318 -24.29 7.03 -3.76
N ASP A 319 -25.16 7.07 -2.75
CA ASP A 319 -24.85 7.68 -1.45
C ASP A 319 -23.84 6.85 -0.65
N GLU A 320 -23.97 5.53 -0.66
CA GLU A 320 -23.02 4.62 -0.01
C GLU A 320 -21.64 4.65 -0.70
N GLN A 321 -21.57 4.73 -2.03
CA GLN A 321 -20.32 4.93 -2.77
C GLN A 321 -19.63 6.24 -2.38
N ARG A 322 -20.40 7.32 -2.26
CA ARG A 322 -19.89 8.61 -1.77
C ARG A 322 -19.44 8.51 -0.31
N THR A 323 -20.17 7.79 0.52
CA THR A 323 -19.82 7.54 1.94
C THR A 323 -18.54 6.75 2.07
N LEU A 324 -18.37 5.69 1.29
CA LEU A 324 -17.12 4.93 1.19
C LEU A 324 -15.93 5.85 0.88
N MET A 325 -15.99 6.61 -0.20
CA MET A 325 -14.91 7.51 -0.61
C MET A 325 -14.66 8.63 0.41
N THR A 326 -15.71 9.16 1.05
CA THR A 326 -15.60 10.17 2.10
C THR A 326 -14.87 9.62 3.32
N LEU A 327 -15.26 8.41 3.79
CA LEU A 327 -14.66 7.77 4.96
C LEU A 327 -13.19 7.41 4.71
N TRP A 328 -12.85 6.71 3.60
CA TRP A 328 -11.48 6.38 3.26
C TRP A 328 -10.61 7.63 3.12
N SER A 329 -11.18 8.72 2.57
CA SER A 329 -10.44 9.97 2.41
C SER A 329 -10.17 10.67 3.73
N ILE A 330 -11.19 10.87 4.59
CA ILE A 330 -10.99 11.58 5.86
C ILE A 330 -10.18 10.76 6.86
N ALA A 331 -10.32 9.44 6.85
CA ALA A 331 -9.54 8.54 7.68
C ALA A 331 -8.14 8.24 7.11
N ARG A 332 -7.83 8.70 5.90
CA ARG A 332 -6.56 8.45 5.18
C ARG A 332 -6.23 6.96 5.04
N SER A 333 -7.24 6.15 4.74
CA SER A 333 -7.02 4.77 4.29
C SER A 333 -6.40 4.78 2.88
N PRO A 334 -5.58 3.79 2.52
CA PRO A 334 -5.20 3.57 1.13
C PRO A 334 -6.40 3.53 0.18
N LEU A 335 -6.22 4.03 -1.04
CA LEU A 335 -7.25 4.06 -2.07
C LEU A 335 -6.88 3.08 -3.19
N ILE A 336 -7.20 1.81 -2.99
CA ILE A 336 -6.92 0.75 -3.97
C ILE A 336 -8.22 0.36 -4.67
N MET A 337 -8.37 0.76 -5.93
CA MET A 337 -9.54 0.42 -6.74
C MET A 337 -9.57 -1.09 -7.03
N GLY A 338 -10.71 -1.74 -6.81
CA GLY A 338 -10.90 -3.18 -7.05
C GLY A 338 -11.68 -3.50 -8.32
N GLY A 339 -12.44 -2.56 -8.85
CA GLY A 339 -13.28 -2.80 -10.04
C GLY A 339 -12.52 -2.91 -11.35
N ASP A 340 -13.17 -3.51 -12.34
CA ASP A 340 -12.62 -3.71 -13.68
C ASP A 340 -12.58 -2.40 -14.45
N LEU A 341 -11.39 -1.85 -14.62
CA LEU A 341 -11.18 -0.56 -15.28
C LEU A 341 -11.57 -0.55 -16.76
N ARG A 342 -11.75 -1.70 -17.40
CA ARG A 342 -12.23 -1.81 -18.79
C ARG A 342 -13.68 -1.35 -18.92
N TYR A 343 -14.45 -1.43 -17.83
CA TYR A 343 -15.85 -1.01 -17.74
C TYR A 343 -16.04 0.21 -16.83
N LEU A 344 -14.99 1.01 -16.62
CA LEU A 344 -15.02 2.18 -15.75
C LEU A 344 -15.98 3.25 -16.30
N ASP A 345 -17.15 3.38 -15.68
CA ASP A 345 -18.18 4.35 -16.01
C ASP A 345 -17.86 5.78 -15.53
N ALA A 346 -18.62 6.76 -16.02
CA ALA A 346 -18.37 8.17 -15.72
C ALA A 346 -18.59 8.53 -14.24
N ALA A 347 -19.57 7.90 -13.57
CA ALA A 347 -19.88 8.17 -12.17
C ALA A 347 -18.78 7.64 -11.26
N THR A 348 -18.37 6.38 -11.47
CA THR A 348 -17.23 5.77 -10.75
C THR A 348 -15.95 6.56 -10.99
N LEU A 349 -15.68 6.98 -12.23
CA LEU A 349 -14.51 7.81 -12.54
C LEU A 349 -14.56 9.15 -11.79
N ALA A 350 -15.71 9.82 -11.74
CA ALA A 350 -15.86 11.09 -11.02
C ALA A 350 -15.60 10.94 -9.52
N LEU A 351 -16.06 9.85 -8.89
CA LEU A 351 -15.73 9.54 -7.48
C LEU A 351 -14.25 9.40 -7.26
N LEU A 352 -13.56 8.61 -8.10
CA LEU A 352 -12.13 8.30 -7.96
C LEU A 352 -11.22 9.49 -8.29
N THR A 353 -11.70 10.48 -9.06
CA THR A 353 -10.85 11.56 -9.58
C THR A 353 -11.20 12.95 -9.07
N ASN A 354 -12.09 13.07 -8.08
CA ASN A 354 -12.38 14.35 -7.45
C ASN A 354 -11.16 14.85 -6.66
N ARG A 355 -10.46 15.84 -7.22
CA ARG A 355 -9.19 16.36 -6.64
C ARG A 355 -9.37 16.94 -5.25
N ALA A 356 -10.53 17.54 -4.93
CA ALA A 356 -10.79 18.12 -3.62
C ALA A 356 -10.92 17.01 -2.55
N VAL A 357 -11.59 15.92 -2.90
CA VAL A 357 -11.72 14.73 -2.03
C VAL A 357 -10.37 14.02 -1.87
N LEU A 358 -9.63 13.82 -2.96
CA LEU A 358 -8.29 13.22 -2.93
C LEU A 358 -7.31 14.04 -2.10
N ALA A 359 -7.42 15.39 -2.10
CA ALA A 359 -6.58 16.24 -1.26
C ALA A 359 -6.81 15.98 0.24
N VAL A 360 -8.01 15.60 0.65
CA VAL A 360 -8.30 15.20 2.05
C VAL A 360 -7.53 13.92 2.40
N ASN A 361 -7.48 12.95 1.51
CA ASN A 361 -6.71 11.71 1.72
C ASN A 361 -5.20 11.97 1.69
N GLN A 362 -4.72 12.72 0.71
CA GLN A 362 -3.30 12.83 0.38
C GLN A 362 -2.57 13.99 1.07
N ALA A 363 -3.29 15.06 1.44
CA ALA A 363 -2.71 16.32 1.92
C ALA A 363 -3.47 16.89 3.13
N SER A 364 -3.63 16.07 4.17
CA SER A 364 -4.22 16.49 5.44
C SER A 364 -3.47 15.92 6.64
N THR A 365 -3.66 16.58 7.79
CA THR A 365 -3.10 16.19 9.09
C THR A 365 -4.18 16.23 10.16
N ASP A 366 -3.89 15.72 11.35
CA ASP A 366 -4.81 15.70 12.50
C ASP A 366 -6.18 15.11 12.16
N ASN A 367 -6.21 14.11 11.28
CA ASN A 367 -7.45 13.41 10.95
C ASN A 367 -7.92 12.59 12.14
N GLN A 368 -9.09 12.91 12.65
CA GLN A 368 -9.61 12.27 13.86
C GLN A 368 -11.14 12.21 13.89
N PRO A 369 -11.73 11.18 14.52
CA PRO A 369 -13.15 11.17 14.85
C PRO A 369 -13.42 12.16 15.98
N HIS A 370 -14.58 12.81 15.95
CA HIS A 370 -15.04 13.72 17.01
C HIS A 370 -16.16 13.13 17.82
N PHE A 371 -17.10 12.46 17.14
CA PHE A 371 -18.35 12.14 17.76
C PHE A 371 -18.98 10.90 17.13
N VAL A 372 -19.51 10.03 18.00
CA VAL A 372 -20.23 8.81 17.65
C VAL A 372 -21.46 8.75 18.54
N ALA A 373 -22.65 8.97 17.98
CA ALA A 373 -23.91 8.76 18.68
C ALA A 373 -25.05 8.55 17.67
N ASP A 374 -25.98 7.68 18.01
CA ASP A 374 -27.31 7.54 17.40
C ASP A 374 -27.33 7.68 15.85
N GLY A 375 -26.50 6.90 15.17
CA GLY A 375 -26.43 6.91 13.72
C GLY A 375 -25.61 8.07 13.11
N THR A 376 -24.95 8.88 13.94
CA THR A 376 -24.08 9.98 13.51
C THR A 376 -22.61 9.63 13.65
N ARG A 377 -21.82 9.96 12.62
CA ARG A 377 -20.35 9.96 12.69
C ARG A 377 -19.82 11.27 12.15
N ILE A 378 -18.84 11.85 12.85
CA ILE A 378 -18.23 13.13 12.47
C ILE A 378 -16.71 13.02 12.58
N TRP A 379 -16.03 13.40 11.51
CA TRP A 379 -14.57 13.44 11.45
C TRP A 379 -14.11 14.83 11.03
N SER A 380 -12.92 15.22 11.48
CA SER A 380 -12.25 16.40 10.93
C SER A 380 -10.77 16.14 10.65
N ALA A 381 -10.20 17.06 9.87
CA ALA A 381 -8.76 17.11 9.61
C ALA A 381 -8.34 18.57 9.34
N LYS A 382 -7.01 18.80 9.31
CA LYS A 382 -6.43 20.07 8.89
C LYS A 382 -5.86 19.91 7.47
N PRO A 383 -6.17 20.80 6.51
CA PRO A 383 -5.47 20.83 5.23
C PRO A 383 -3.98 21.14 5.42
N GLU A 384 -3.11 20.45 4.70
CA GLU A 384 -1.70 20.84 4.62
C GLU A 384 -1.59 22.25 4.02
N GLY A 385 -0.78 23.12 4.63
CA GLY A 385 -0.57 24.51 4.18
C GLY A 385 -1.68 25.50 4.56
N ALA A 386 -2.79 25.05 5.20
CA ALA A 386 -3.86 25.94 5.67
C ALA A 386 -4.37 25.46 7.07
N PRO A 387 -3.55 25.59 8.13
CA PRO A 387 -3.85 25.00 9.44
C PRO A 387 -5.03 25.66 10.18
N SER A 388 -5.44 26.86 9.76
CA SER A 388 -6.64 27.53 10.27
C SER A 388 -7.92 26.91 9.73
N ASP A 389 -7.90 26.32 8.55
CA ASP A 389 -9.05 25.68 7.94
C ASP A 389 -9.32 24.31 8.56
N ARG A 390 -10.50 23.76 8.32
CA ARG A 390 -10.84 22.38 8.65
C ARG A 390 -11.45 21.67 7.46
N TYR A 391 -11.04 20.44 7.24
CA TYR A 391 -11.89 19.46 6.55
C TYR A 391 -12.86 18.87 7.57
N LEU A 392 -14.09 18.70 7.17
CA LEU A 392 -15.18 18.16 7.98
C LEU A 392 -15.94 17.12 7.18
N ALA A 393 -16.01 15.90 7.70
CA ALA A 393 -16.83 14.84 7.15
C ALA A 393 -18.01 14.56 8.11
N LEU A 394 -19.22 14.59 7.57
CA LEU A 394 -20.46 14.27 8.27
C LEU A 394 -21.06 13.01 7.66
N PHE A 395 -21.53 12.09 8.49
CA PHE A 395 -22.09 10.82 8.06
C PHE A 395 -23.40 10.52 8.80
N ASN A 396 -24.37 10.06 8.05
CA ASN A 396 -25.60 9.46 8.53
C ASN A 396 -25.51 7.95 8.31
N THR A 397 -25.46 7.15 9.39
CA THR A 397 -25.43 5.69 9.30
C THR A 397 -26.80 5.03 9.49
N THR A 398 -27.89 5.81 9.47
CA THR A 398 -29.25 5.30 9.62
C THR A 398 -29.98 5.13 8.29
N ASP A 399 -31.08 4.37 8.32
CA ASP A 399 -31.96 4.15 7.16
C ASP A 399 -32.95 5.32 6.89
N LYS A 400 -32.78 6.47 7.56
CA LYS A 400 -33.64 7.63 7.43
C LYS A 400 -32.82 8.91 7.24
N PRO A 401 -33.35 9.94 6.58
CA PRO A 401 -32.72 11.25 6.57
C PRO A 401 -32.46 11.74 8.00
N LEU A 402 -31.26 12.26 8.25
CA LEU A 402 -30.81 12.71 9.57
C LEU A 402 -30.04 14.04 9.44
N GLU A 403 -30.37 15.02 10.33
CA GLU A 403 -29.51 16.19 10.46
C GLU A 403 -28.26 15.84 11.28
N VAL A 404 -27.11 15.97 10.66
CA VAL A 404 -25.80 15.75 11.27
C VAL A 404 -25.04 17.08 11.33
N GLY A 405 -24.48 17.42 12.49
CA GLY A 405 -23.77 18.68 12.61
C GLY A 405 -22.98 18.81 13.90
N ILE A 406 -22.07 19.79 13.92
CA ILE A 406 -21.11 20.03 14.99
C ILE A 406 -20.99 21.53 15.28
N ALA A 407 -20.76 21.89 16.55
CA ALA A 407 -20.40 23.25 16.91
C ALA A 407 -19.00 23.60 16.41
N LEU A 408 -18.81 24.80 15.85
CA LEU A 408 -17.51 25.23 15.32
C LEU A 408 -16.42 25.26 16.41
N SER A 409 -16.82 25.58 17.66
CA SER A 409 -15.90 25.57 18.81
C SER A 409 -15.28 24.18 19.07
N GLN A 410 -16.00 23.08 18.80
CA GLN A 410 -15.50 21.72 18.93
C GLN A 410 -14.43 21.39 17.87
N LEU A 411 -14.39 22.16 16.77
CA LEU A 411 -13.35 22.08 15.74
C LEU A 411 -12.20 23.08 15.99
N GLY A 412 -12.22 23.79 17.13
CA GLY A 412 -11.26 24.86 17.43
C GLY A 412 -11.41 26.08 16.53
N LEU A 413 -12.63 26.34 16.01
CA LEU A 413 -12.96 27.51 15.18
C LEU A 413 -13.74 28.51 16.03
N SER A 414 -13.21 29.71 16.19
CA SER A 414 -13.76 30.77 17.07
C SER A 414 -14.49 31.89 16.35
N ARG A 415 -14.53 31.84 15.03
CA ARG A 415 -15.15 32.85 14.16
C ARG A 415 -16.00 32.20 13.07
N ASP A 416 -16.78 33.01 12.39
CA ASP A 416 -17.50 32.58 11.20
C ASP A 416 -16.57 32.03 10.13
N VAL A 417 -17.00 30.96 9.48
CA VAL A 417 -16.24 30.26 8.44
C VAL A 417 -17.04 30.19 7.16
N GLU A 418 -16.37 30.24 6.02
CA GLU A 418 -16.98 29.86 4.74
C GLU A 418 -17.00 28.34 4.62
N ALA A 419 -18.16 27.76 4.34
CA ALA A 419 -18.31 26.33 4.10
C ALA A 419 -18.33 26.03 2.60
N ILE A 420 -17.51 25.09 2.15
CA ILE A 420 -17.41 24.64 0.76
C ILE A 420 -17.69 23.15 0.73
N ASP A 421 -18.63 22.71 -0.10
CA ASP A 421 -18.86 21.30 -0.41
C ASP A 421 -17.78 20.81 -1.35
N LEU A 422 -17.00 19.80 -0.93
CA LEU A 422 -15.88 19.27 -1.72
C LEU A 422 -16.31 18.29 -2.82
N TRP A 423 -17.50 17.69 -2.67
CA TRP A 423 -18.04 16.84 -3.72
C TRP A 423 -18.54 17.65 -4.91
N GLU A 424 -19.26 18.77 -4.61
CA GLU A 424 -19.88 19.61 -5.62
C GLU A 424 -19.00 20.81 -6.04
N GLY A 425 -17.95 21.12 -5.27
CA GLY A 425 -17.11 22.29 -5.49
C GLY A 425 -17.82 23.63 -5.25
N LYS A 426 -18.92 23.64 -4.46
CA LYS A 426 -19.80 24.82 -4.29
C LYS A 426 -19.63 25.44 -2.91
N SER A 427 -19.64 26.76 -2.84
CA SER A 427 -19.80 27.48 -1.57
C SER A 427 -21.23 27.30 -1.05
N LEU A 428 -21.31 27.00 0.24
CA LEU A 428 -22.57 26.85 0.99
C LEU A 428 -22.87 28.11 1.84
N GLY A 429 -22.05 29.15 1.67
CA GLY A 429 -22.16 30.38 2.46
C GLY A 429 -21.39 30.28 3.80
N ARG A 430 -21.70 31.20 4.72
CA ARG A 430 -21.04 31.31 6.03
C ARG A 430 -21.75 30.48 7.09
N ALA A 431 -20.99 29.76 7.88
CA ALA A 431 -21.47 29.12 9.09
C ALA A 431 -21.00 29.92 10.31
N THR A 432 -21.95 30.18 11.23
CA THR A 432 -21.72 30.85 12.50
C THR A 432 -21.91 29.87 13.63
N ARG A 433 -21.31 29.71 14.66
CA ARG A 433 -21.50 28.81 15.82
C ARG A 433 -21.57 27.30 15.50
N ARG A 434 -22.36 26.86 14.48
CA ARG A 434 -22.60 25.47 14.15
C ARG A 434 -22.65 25.27 12.63
N PHE A 435 -22.14 24.13 12.17
CA PHE A 435 -22.35 23.66 10.80
C PHE A 435 -23.14 22.34 10.85
N ALA A 436 -24.21 22.23 10.09
CA ALA A 436 -25.04 21.05 10.02
C ALA A 436 -25.64 20.86 8.62
N ARG A 437 -25.94 19.63 8.26
CA ARG A 437 -26.57 19.22 7.01
C ARG A 437 -27.50 18.06 7.24
N THR A 438 -28.63 18.07 6.57
CA THR A 438 -29.52 16.91 6.46
C THR A 438 -28.93 15.99 5.39
N LEU A 439 -28.57 14.77 5.79
CA LEU A 439 -27.98 13.75 4.93
C LEU A 439 -29.02 12.65 4.65
N PRO A 440 -29.04 12.08 3.43
CA PRO A 440 -29.90 10.95 3.11
C PRO A 440 -29.49 9.70 3.93
N PRO A 441 -30.28 8.61 3.88
CA PRO A 441 -29.90 7.34 4.46
C PRO A 441 -28.53 6.89 3.95
N HIS A 442 -27.65 6.43 4.86
CA HIS A 442 -26.26 5.99 4.58
C HIS A 442 -25.40 7.06 3.88
N GLY A 443 -25.88 8.30 3.87
CA GLY A 443 -25.25 9.40 3.14
C GLY A 443 -24.16 10.11 3.91
N SER A 444 -23.32 10.83 3.18
CA SER A 444 -22.23 11.64 3.74
C SER A 444 -22.09 12.98 3.05
N GLY A 445 -21.40 13.89 3.72
CA GLY A 445 -20.92 15.14 3.15
C GLY A 445 -19.47 15.39 3.57
N LEU A 446 -18.68 15.96 2.67
CA LEU A 446 -17.30 16.33 2.90
C LEU A 446 -17.10 17.81 2.58
N TYR A 447 -16.64 18.55 3.55
CA TYR A 447 -16.61 20.00 3.49
C TYR A 447 -15.22 20.56 3.84
N ARG A 448 -14.92 21.74 3.30
CA ARG A 448 -13.84 22.60 3.79
C ARG A 448 -14.46 23.81 4.47
N LEU A 449 -14.09 24.02 5.73
CA LEU A 449 -14.45 25.20 6.51
C LEU A 449 -13.25 26.13 6.50
N ARG A 450 -13.35 27.26 5.80
CA ARG A 450 -12.30 28.28 5.71
C ARG A 450 -12.49 29.32 6.82
N ALA A 451 -11.48 29.48 7.65
CA ALA A 451 -11.47 30.42 8.78
C ALA A 451 -10.89 31.78 8.43
#